data_667c01c95579b9b068c7557cef63dd6a
#
_entry.id   667c01c95579b9b068c7557cef63dd6a
#
_cell.length_a   1.000
_cell.length_b   1.000
_cell.length_c   1.000
_cell.angle_alpha   90.00
_cell.angle_beta   90.00
_cell.angle_gamma   90.00
#
_symmetry.space_group_name_H-M   'P 1'
#
loop_
_entity.id
_entity.type
_entity.pdbx_description
1 polymer ?
#
loop_
_entity_poly.entity_id
_entity_poly.type
_entity_poly.pdbx_seq_one_letter_code
_entity_poly.pdbx_strand_id
1 'polypeptide(L)'
;QKALSQVGPYDAQLKELGKVDVETAIRELTTTDVRNATDIFREIAEATDFVDGRVSIEVDPRLAHDTENTAKQAVELWEKVNRPNAMIKIPATLEGLPAITATLAKGISVNVTLIFSLERYEQVIDAFIEGIAQADANGHDLKHIGSVASFFVSRVDTAVDKLLEANGSDEAK
;
A
#
# COMPACT_ATOMS: atom_id res chain seq x y z
N GLN A 1 14.79 2.88 4.68
CA GLN A 1 15.73 3.55 5.63
C GLN A 1 17.16 3.02 5.47
N LYS A 2 17.39 1.69 5.59
CA LYS A 2 18.74 1.11 5.54
C LYS A 2 19.45 1.37 4.20
N ALA A 3 18.74 1.33 3.07
CA ALA A 3 19.30 1.60 1.76
C ALA A 3 19.66 3.09 1.58
N LEU A 4 18.81 3.99 2.06
CA LEU A 4 19.05 5.44 2.03
C LEU A 4 20.21 5.91 2.93
N SER A 5 20.59 5.10 3.92
CA SER A 5 21.73 5.40 4.80
C SER A 5 23.08 4.90 4.25
N GLN A 6 23.08 4.20 3.12
CA GLN A 6 24.29 3.72 2.47
C GLN A 6 24.70 4.67 1.35
N VAL A 7 25.97 5.05 1.31
CA VAL A 7 26.55 5.88 0.23
C VAL A 7 26.50 5.10 -1.09
N GLY A 8 25.98 5.73 -2.15
CA GLY A 8 26.13 5.27 -3.53
C GLY A 8 24.83 5.10 -4.34
N PRO A 9 23.85 4.25 -3.94
CA PRO A 9 22.74 3.90 -4.85
C PRO A 9 21.87 5.08 -5.29
N TYR A 10 21.70 6.10 -4.42
CA TYR A 10 20.82 7.24 -4.66
C TYR A 10 21.54 8.56 -4.92
N ASP A 11 22.88 8.59 -4.85
CA ASP A 11 23.65 9.83 -4.94
C ASP A 11 23.43 10.55 -6.27
N ALA A 12 23.37 9.81 -7.37
CA ALA A 12 23.14 10.37 -8.70
C ALA A 12 21.76 11.03 -8.79
N GLN A 13 20.71 10.33 -8.36
CA GLN A 13 19.35 10.84 -8.39
C GLN A 13 19.16 12.02 -7.44
N LEU A 14 19.74 11.99 -6.23
CA LEU A 14 19.72 13.12 -5.30
C LEU A 14 20.43 14.36 -5.87
N LYS A 15 21.52 14.15 -6.60
CA LYS A 15 22.24 15.23 -7.28
C LYS A 15 21.39 15.85 -8.41
N GLU A 16 20.65 15.05 -9.16
CA GLU A 16 19.75 15.51 -10.21
C GLU A 16 18.56 16.30 -9.63
N LEU A 17 17.99 15.83 -8.50
CA LEU A 17 16.92 16.51 -7.80
C LEU A 17 17.33 17.89 -7.26
N GLY A 18 18.62 18.09 -7.00
CA GLY A 18 19.14 19.35 -6.47
C GLY A 18 18.68 19.66 -5.06
N LYS A 19 18.38 20.93 -4.77
CA LYS A 19 17.92 21.37 -3.45
C LYS A 19 16.40 21.23 -3.35
N VAL A 20 15.94 20.10 -2.83
CA VAL A 20 14.54 19.84 -2.50
C VAL A 20 14.40 19.54 -1.00
N ASP A 21 13.17 19.65 -0.45
CA ASP A 21 12.91 19.20 0.91
C ASP A 21 13.00 17.67 1.03
N VAL A 22 13.13 17.18 2.26
CA VAL A 22 13.32 15.75 2.56
C VAL A 22 12.13 14.91 2.09
N GLU A 23 10.91 15.42 2.22
CA GLU A 23 9.70 14.70 1.82
C GLU A 23 9.65 14.53 0.30
N THR A 24 9.96 15.57 -0.43
CA THR A 24 10.09 15.51 -1.89
C THR A 24 11.18 14.53 -2.30
N ALA A 25 12.36 14.57 -1.67
CA ALA A 25 13.45 13.64 -1.96
C ALA A 25 13.02 12.18 -1.73
N ILE A 26 12.40 11.87 -0.59
CA ILE A 26 11.91 10.52 -0.27
C ILE A 26 10.89 10.07 -1.32
N ARG A 27 9.93 10.91 -1.66
CA ARG A 27 8.89 10.59 -2.64
C ARG A 27 9.49 10.31 -4.02
N GLU A 28 10.43 11.12 -4.49
CA GLU A 28 11.11 10.93 -5.78
C GLU A 28 11.88 9.61 -5.82
N LEU A 29 12.66 9.33 -4.78
CA LEU A 29 13.45 8.10 -4.69
C LEU A 29 12.55 6.87 -4.63
N THR A 30 11.56 6.85 -3.74
CA THR A 30 10.70 5.69 -3.55
C THR A 30 9.80 5.41 -4.75
N THR A 31 9.28 6.44 -5.42
CA THR A 31 8.49 6.25 -6.64
C THR A 31 9.35 5.76 -7.80
N THR A 32 10.60 6.18 -7.90
CA THR A 32 11.55 5.66 -8.88
C THR A 32 11.88 4.19 -8.62
N ASP A 33 12.15 3.81 -7.37
CA ASP A 33 12.42 2.42 -7.00
C ASP A 33 11.22 1.51 -7.31
N VAL A 34 10.01 1.96 -6.96
CA VAL A 34 8.80 1.18 -7.25
C VAL A 34 8.56 1.07 -8.76
N ARG A 35 8.79 2.14 -9.53
CA ARG A 35 8.71 2.09 -10.99
C ARG A 35 9.68 1.06 -11.58
N ASN A 36 10.93 1.08 -11.14
CA ASN A 36 11.94 0.12 -11.59
C ASN A 36 11.54 -1.32 -11.21
N ALA A 37 11.03 -1.52 -10.00
CA ALA A 37 10.55 -2.83 -9.56
C ALA A 37 9.34 -3.30 -10.38
N THR A 38 8.37 -2.41 -10.65
CA THR A 38 7.22 -2.75 -11.50
C THR A 38 7.63 -3.10 -12.92
N ASP A 39 8.66 -2.45 -13.48
CA ASP A 39 9.22 -2.77 -14.80
C ASP A 39 9.88 -4.16 -14.81
N ILE A 40 10.60 -4.54 -13.75
CA ILE A 40 11.19 -5.90 -13.61
C ILE A 40 10.10 -6.98 -13.56
N PHE A 41 9.00 -6.72 -12.84
CA PHE A 41 7.90 -7.68 -12.70
C PHE A 41 6.86 -7.62 -13.82
N ARG A 42 7.04 -6.75 -14.82
CA ARG A 42 6.06 -6.50 -15.87
C ARG A 42 5.68 -7.75 -16.65
N GLU A 43 6.64 -8.55 -17.06
CA GLU A 43 6.39 -9.79 -17.83
C GLU A 43 5.57 -10.80 -17.02
N ILE A 44 5.83 -10.91 -15.70
CA ILE A 44 5.06 -11.77 -14.80
C ILE A 44 3.63 -11.25 -14.68
N ALA A 45 3.47 -9.95 -14.50
CA ALA A 45 2.15 -9.34 -14.40
C ALA A 45 1.30 -9.58 -15.65
N GLU A 46 1.87 -9.38 -16.82
CA GLU A 46 1.17 -9.62 -18.09
C GLU A 46 0.86 -11.11 -18.33
N ALA A 47 1.80 -12.00 -18.01
CA ALA A 47 1.62 -13.44 -18.18
C ALA A 47 0.55 -14.03 -17.24
N THR A 48 0.30 -13.39 -16.10
CA THR A 48 -0.69 -13.81 -15.10
C THR A 48 -1.98 -12.97 -15.11
N ASP A 49 -2.18 -12.17 -16.14
CA ASP A 49 -3.32 -11.24 -16.25
C ASP A 49 -3.45 -10.33 -15.00
N PHE A 50 -2.32 -9.83 -14.52
CA PHE A 50 -2.17 -8.98 -13.33
C PHE A 50 -2.60 -9.62 -11.99
N VAL A 51 -2.69 -10.94 -11.92
CA VAL A 51 -2.89 -11.64 -10.63
C VAL A 51 -1.60 -11.58 -9.80
N ASP A 52 -0.45 -11.80 -10.43
CA ASP A 52 0.86 -11.71 -9.80
C ASP A 52 1.70 -10.55 -10.40
N GLY A 53 2.95 -10.39 -9.99
CA GLY A 53 3.87 -9.39 -10.53
C GLY A 53 3.53 -7.93 -10.15
N ARG A 54 2.74 -7.72 -9.10
CA ARG A 54 2.38 -6.39 -8.59
C ARG A 54 3.39 -5.89 -7.57
N VAL A 55 3.59 -4.58 -7.54
CA VAL A 55 4.48 -3.89 -6.57
C VAL A 55 3.72 -2.77 -5.88
N SER A 56 3.86 -2.68 -4.56
CA SER A 56 3.14 -1.69 -3.75
C SER A 56 4.02 -0.53 -3.31
N ILE A 57 3.45 0.68 -3.32
CA ILE A 57 3.97 1.87 -2.65
C ILE A 57 2.97 2.36 -1.60
N GLU A 58 3.44 2.70 -0.41
CA GLU A 58 2.57 3.09 0.71
C GLU A 58 2.42 4.61 0.80
N VAL A 59 1.21 5.07 1.12
CA VAL A 59 0.97 6.46 1.49
C VAL A 59 1.72 6.83 2.77
N ASP A 60 1.93 8.11 3.01
CA ASP A 60 2.61 8.59 4.21
C ASP A 60 1.87 8.14 5.48
N PRO A 61 2.52 7.43 6.41
CA PRO A 61 1.86 6.93 7.62
C PRO A 61 1.30 8.04 8.51
N ARG A 62 1.78 9.28 8.38
CA ARG A 62 1.25 10.45 9.09
C ARG A 62 -0.18 10.80 8.66
N LEU A 63 -0.61 10.33 7.48
CA LEU A 63 -1.95 10.52 6.94
C LEU A 63 -2.94 9.43 7.37
N ALA A 64 -2.53 8.47 8.21
CA ALA A 64 -3.35 7.32 8.58
C ALA A 64 -4.73 7.68 9.18
N HIS A 65 -4.89 8.87 9.73
CA HIS A 65 -6.14 9.41 10.30
C HIS A 65 -6.70 10.60 9.51
N ASP A 66 -6.29 10.76 8.25
CA ASP A 66 -6.72 11.82 7.35
C ASP A 66 -7.18 11.22 6.01
N THR A 67 -8.47 11.00 5.89
CA THR A 67 -9.10 10.38 4.71
C THR A 67 -8.80 11.15 3.43
N GLU A 68 -8.98 12.47 3.46
CA GLU A 68 -8.88 13.30 2.27
C GLU A 68 -7.45 13.33 1.73
N ASN A 69 -6.47 13.60 2.60
CA ASN A 69 -5.08 13.64 2.18
C ASN A 69 -4.53 12.25 1.85
N THR A 70 -5.01 11.18 2.49
CA THR A 70 -4.68 9.80 2.11
C THR A 70 -5.15 9.50 0.68
N ALA A 71 -6.41 9.76 0.35
CA ALA A 71 -6.96 9.53 -0.97
C ALA A 71 -6.27 10.40 -2.04
N LYS A 72 -5.96 11.65 -1.72
CA LYS A 72 -5.21 12.55 -2.61
C LYS A 72 -3.81 12.03 -2.89
N GLN A 73 -3.06 11.67 -1.84
CA GLN A 73 -1.70 11.15 -2.00
C GLN A 73 -1.69 9.81 -2.73
N ALA A 74 -2.70 8.96 -2.54
CA ALA A 74 -2.84 7.72 -3.28
C ALA A 74 -2.88 7.96 -4.80
N VAL A 75 -3.63 8.95 -5.25
CA VAL A 75 -3.69 9.34 -6.67
C VAL A 75 -2.34 9.90 -7.14
N GLU A 76 -1.73 10.80 -6.37
CA GLU A 76 -0.43 11.39 -6.70
C GLU A 76 0.67 10.30 -6.86
N LEU A 77 0.70 9.33 -5.96
CA LEU A 77 1.66 8.22 -6.04
C LEU A 77 1.39 7.31 -7.25
N TRP A 78 0.11 7.00 -7.53
CA TRP A 78 -0.27 6.22 -8.68
C TRP A 78 0.15 6.88 -10.00
N GLU A 79 -0.18 8.15 -10.18
CA GLU A 79 0.19 8.92 -11.37
C GLU A 79 1.70 9.02 -11.52
N LYS A 80 2.41 9.18 -10.41
CA LYS A 80 3.87 9.32 -10.41
C LYS A 80 4.59 8.01 -10.72
N VAL A 81 4.15 6.89 -10.19
CA VAL A 81 4.67 5.56 -10.54
C VAL A 81 4.33 5.24 -12.00
N ASN A 82 3.10 5.53 -12.43
CA ASN A 82 2.62 5.37 -13.80
C ASN A 82 2.93 3.97 -14.39
N ARG A 83 2.54 2.92 -13.67
CA ARG A 83 2.67 1.52 -14.09
C ARG A 83 1.42 0.73 -13.72
N PRO A 84 0.86 -0.08 -14.64
CA PRO A 84 -0.42 -0.79 -14.42
C PRO A 84 -0.32 -1.89 -13.35
N ASN A 85 0.86 -2.39 -13.06
CA ASN A 85 1.09 -3.39 -12.01
C ASN A 85 1.53 -2.77 -10.68
N ALA A 86 1.42 -1.45 -10.52
CA ALA A 86 1.55 -0.82 -9.21
C ALA A 86 0.30 -1.03 -8.36
N MET A 87 0.44 -0.94 -7.05
CA MET A 87 -0.65 -0.87 -6.09
C MET A 87 -0.35 0.21 -5.06
N ILE A 88 -1.36 0.94 -4.66
CA ILE A 88 -1.21 1.91 -3.58
C ILE A 88 -1.55 1.24 -2.25
N LYS A 89 -0.63 1.29 -1.30
CA LYS A 89 -0.79 0.67 0.01
C LYS A 89 -1.39 1.68 0.99
N ILE A 90 -2.56 1.35 1.55
CA ILE A 90 -3.34 2.22 2.45
C ILE A 90 -3.63 1.46 3.74
N PRO A 91 -3.40 2.07 4.93
CA PRO A 91 -3.69 1.43 6.20
C PRO A 91 -5.19 1.31 6.46
N ALA A 92 -5.60 0.20 7.08
CA ALA A 92 -7.00 -0.09 7.43
C ALA A 92 -7.44 0.64 8.73
N THR A 93 -7.15 1.92 8.87
CA THR A 93 -7.72 2.77 9.92
C THR A 93 -9.20 3.07 9.61
N LEU A 94 -9.96 3.58 10.58
CA LEU A 94 -11.34 4.01 10.31
C LEU A 94 -11.40 5.05 9.21
N GLU A 95 -10.48 6.00 9.24
CA GLU A 95 -10.33 7.06 8.24
C GLU A 95 -9.74 6.55 6.93
N GLY A 96 -8.99 5.45 6.97
CA GLY A 96 -8.45 4.77 5.79
C GLY A 96 -9.52 4.07 4.95
N LEU A 97 -10.60 3.55 5.56
CA LEU A 97 -11.66 2.82 4.84
C LEU A 97 -12.28 3.66 3.71
N PRO A 98 -12.77 4.89 3.94
CA PRO A 98 -13.31 5.70 2.85
C PRO A 98 -12.22 6.15 1.85
N ALA A 99 -10.94 6.27 2.26
CA ALA A 99 -9.85 6.53 1.32
C ALA A 99 -9.58 5.34 0.40
N ILE A 100 -9.71 4.09 0.89
CA ILE A 100 -9.64 2.86 0.09
C ILE A 100 -10.74 2.86 -0.96
N THR A 101 -12.00 3.08 -0.56
CA THR A 101 -13.14 3.19 -1.46
C THR A 101 -12.91 4.25 -2.54
N ALA A 102 -12.52 5.47 -2.15
CA ALA A 102 -12.28 6.57 -3.08
C ALA A 102 -11.13 6.32 -4.06
N THR A 103 -10.12 5.57 -3.64
CA THR A 103 -8.97 5.20 -4.48
C THR A 103 -9.37 4.14 -5.51
N LEU A 104 -10.07 3.08 -5.08
CA LEU A 104 -10.62 2.05 -5.97
C LEU A 104 -11.60 2.64 -6.98
N ALA A 105 -12.47 3.57 -6.55
CA ALA A 105 -13.44 4.25 -7.41
C ALA A 105 -12.81 5.02 -8.59
N LYS A 106 -11.51 5.30 -8.52
CA LYS A 106 -10.70 5.91 -9.59
C LYS A 106 -9.98 4.90 -10.48
N GLY A 107 -10.28 3.61 -10.34
CA GLY A 107 -9.62 2.54 -11.10
C GLY A 107 -8.21 2.19 -10.61
N ILE A 108 -7.83 2.63 -9.40
CA ILE A 108 -6.49 2.42 -8.84
C ILE A 108 -6.49 1.17 -7.97
N SER A 109 -5.52 0.28 -8.22
CA SER A 109 -5.32 -0.93 -7.41
C SER A 109 -4.81 -0.60 -6.01
N VAL A 110 -5.38 -1.25 -4.98
CA VAL A 110 -5.07 -0.97 -3.57
C VAL A 110 -4.59 -2.21 -2.82
N ASN A 111 -3.50 -2.05 -2.07
CA ASN A 111 -3.07 -3.01 -1.05
C ASN A 111 -3.49 -2.47 0.33
N VAL A 112 -4.55 -3.06 0.90
CA VAL A 112 -5.01 -2.66 2.24
C VAL A 112 -4.11 -3.33 3.28
N THR A 113 -3.53 -2.53 4.17
CA THR A 113 -2.54 -3.02 5.14
C THR A 113 -2.94 -2.73 6.59
N LEU A 114 -2.21 -3.36 7.52
CA LEU A 114 -2.39 -3.18 8.97
C LEU A 114 -3.78 -3.62 9.44
N ILE A 115 -4.24 -4.76 8.94
CA ILE A 115 -5.45 -5.43 9.42
C ILE A 115 -5.04 -6.34 10.56
N PHE A 116 -5.67 -6.17 11.74
CA PHE A 116 -5.36 -6.89 12.96
C PHE A 116 -6.56 -7.59 13.60
N SER A 117 -7.78 -7.42 13.06
CA SER A 117 -8.98 -8.05 13.58
C SER A 117 -9.94 -8.46 12.46
N LEU A 118 -10.79 -9.46 12.73
CA LEU A 118 -11.81 -9.92 11.78
C LEU A 118 -12.84 -8.83 11.49
N GLU A 119 -13.27 -8.09 12.51
CA GLU A 119 -14.17 -6.96 12.35
C GLU A 119 -13.62 -5.91 11.37
N ARG A 120 -12.35 -5.57 11.53
CA ARG A 120 -11.70 -4.63 10.60
C ARG A 120 -11.59 -5.22 9.19
N TYR A 121 -11.37 -6.51 9.09
CA TYR A 121 -11.30 -7.18 7.79
C TYR A 121 -12.65 -7.14 7.06
N GLU A 122 -13.77 -7.36 7.78
CA GLU A 122 -15.13 -7.21 7.23
C GLU A 122 -15.36 -5.79 6.67
N GLN A 123 -14.98 -4.76 7.44
CA GLN A 123 -15.09 -3.37 6.99
C GLN A 123 -14.21 -3.08 5.76
N VAL A 124 -13.05 -3.72 5.64
CA VAL A 124 -12.20 -3.62 4.44
C VAL A 124 -12.86 -4.28 3.23
N ILE A 125 -13.53 -5.40 3.41
CA ILE A 125 -14.31 -6.05 2.34
C ILE A 125 -15.43 -5.13 1.86
N ASP A 126 -16.17 -4.52 2.79
CA ASP A 126 -17.24 -3.57 2.44
C ASP A 126 -16.69 -2.36 1.66
N ALA A 127 -15.58 -1.78 2.13
CA ALA A 127 -14.92 -0.67 1.44
C ALA A 127 -14.42 -1.06 0.03
N PHE A 128 -13.97 -2.29 -0.15
CA PHE A 128 -13.57 -2.82 -1.45
C PHE A 128 -14.78 -2.96 -2.38
N ILE A 129 -15.86 -3.61 -1.92
CA ILE A 129 -17.07 -3.82 -2.73
C ILE A 129 -17.66 -2.48 -3.19
N GLU A 130 -17.78 -1.52 -2.28
CA GLU A 130 -18.27 -0.18 -2.57
C GLU A 130 -17.35 0.55 -3.57
N GLY A 131 -16.02 0.45 -3.38
CA GLY A 131 -15.04 1.05 -4.27
C GLY A 131 -15.10 0.50 -5.70
N ILE A 132 -15.28 -0.82 -5.86
CA ILE A 132 -15.44 -1.47 -7.17
C ILE A 132 -16.78 -1.08 -7.82
N ALA A 133 -17.87 -1.01 -7.05
CA ALA A 133 -19.17 -0.56 -7.58
C ALA A 133 -19.09 0.88 -8.09
N GLN A 134 -18.40 1.76 -7.37
CA GLN A 134 -18.16 3.14 -7.82
C GLN A 134 -17.23 3.21 -9.04
N ALA A 135 -16.20 2.35 -9.12
CA ALA A 135 -15.33 2.29 -10.29
C ALA A 135 -16.10 1.90 -11.56
N ASP A 136 -16.99 0.92 -11.47
CA ASP A 136 -17.89 0.50 -12.55
C ASP A 136 -18.81 1.66 -12.99
N ALA A 137 -19.45 2.31 -12.02
CA ALA A 137 -20.32 3.47 -12.28
C ALA A 137 -19.56 4.65 -12.93
N ASN A 138 -18.27 4.80 -12.63
CA ASN A 138 -17.38 5.79 -13.23
C ASN A 138 -16.83 5.38 -14.61
N GLY A 139 -17.16 4.18 -15.09
CA GLY A 139 -16.77 3.67 -16.41
C GLY A 139 -15.35 3.13 -16.49
N HIS A 140 -14.74 2.76 -15.35
CA HIS A 140 -13.44 2.10 -15.34
C HIS A 140 -13.55 0.62 -15.74
N ASP A 141 -12.55 0.12 -16.46
CA ASP A 141 -12.41 -1.31 -16.70
C ASP A 141 -11.97 -2.01 -15.40
N LEU A 142 -12.84 -2.85 -14.85
CA LEU A 142 -12.61 -3.55 -13.59
C LEU A 142 -11.59 -4.69 -13.71
N LYS A 143 -11.29 -5.15 -14.92
CA LYS A 143 -10.46 -6.34 -15.15
C LYS A 143 -9.10 -6.26 -14.47
N HIS A 144 -8.50 -5.07 -14.45
CA HIS A 144 -7.14 -4.87 -13.95
C HIS A 144 -7.07 -4.17 -12.59
N ILE A 145 -8.22 -3.83 -12.02
CA ILE A 145 -8.27 -3.28 -10.67
C ILE A 145 -8.09 -4.43 -9.68
N GLY A 146 -6.91 -4.48 -9.04
CA GLY A 146 -6.61 -5.47 -8.02
C GLY A 146 -6.74 -4.90 -6.62
N SER A 147 -7.12 -5.77 -5.66
CA SER A 147 -6.99 -5.45 -4.24
C SER A 147 -6.49 -6.65 -3.47
N VAL A 148 -5.62 -6.40 -2.51
CA VAL A 148 -5.15 -7.39 -1.56
C VAL A 148 -5.32 -6.87 -0.14
N ALA A 149 -5.58 -7.78 0.80
CA ALA A 149 -5.73 -7.47 2.22
C ALA A 149 -4.55 -8.09 2.98
N SER A 150 -3.68 -7.24 3.53
CA SER A 150 -2.53 -7.64 4.32
C SER A 150 -2.91 -7.76 5.78
N PHE A 151 -3.31 -8.98 6.19
CA PHE A 151 -3.63 -9.32 7.57
C PHE A 151 -2.34 -9.68 8.33
N PHE A 152 -2.10 -9.04 9.49
CA PHE A 152 -0.84 -9.15 10.22
C PHE A 152 -0.90 -10.21 11.32
N VAL A 153 -0.86 -11.48 10.97
CA VAL A 153 -0.92 -12.58 11.91
C VAL A 153 0.34 -12.67 12.77
N SER A 154 1.52 -12.67 12.17
CA SER A 154 2.79 -12.87 12.89
C SER A 154 3.11 -11.81 13.96
N ARG A 155 2.64 -10.57 13.76
CA ARG A 155 2.82 -9.51 14.77
C ARG A 155 1.92 -9.74 15.99
N VAL A 156 0.70 -10.24 15.76
CA VAL A 156 -0.23 -10.59 16.83
C VAL A 156 0.33 -11.79 17.60
N ASP A 157 0.72 -12.86 16.91
CA ASP A 157 1.30 -14.07 17.52
C ASP A 157 2.51 -13.70 18.39
N THR A 158 3.48 -12.98 17.85
CA THR A 158 4.67 -12.57 18.62
C THR A 158 4.35 -11.74 19.86
N ALA A 159 3.31 -10.90 19.81
CA ALA A 159 2.90 -10.09 20.95
C ALA A 159 2.15 -10.92 22.00
N VAL A 160 1.27 -11.81 21.57
CA VAL A 160 0.48 -12.69 22.44
C VAL A 160 1.37 -13.75 23.08
N ASP A 161 2.27 -14.40 22.34
CA ASP A 161 3.19 -15.41 22.86
C ASP A 161 4.02 -14.87 24.03
N LYS A 162 4.53 -13.64 23.92
CA LYS A 162 5.26 -13.00 25.03
C LYS A 162 4.42 -12.84 26.30
N LEU A 163 3.12 -12.54 26.15
CA LEU A 163 2.18 -12.41 27.28
C LEU A 163 1.86 -13.77 27.87
N LEU A 164 1.70 -14.79 27.05
CA LEU A 164 1.45 -16.18 27.47
C LEU A 164 2.67 -16.74 28.21
N GLU A 165 3.87 -16.57 27.68
CA GLU A 165 5.11 -16.95 28.33
C GLU A 165 5.29 -16.25 29.69
N ALA A 166 4.99 -14.96 29.78
CA ALA A 166 5.06 -14.20 31.03
C ALA A 166 4.01 -14.65 32.06
N ASN A 167 2.85 -15.09 31.61
CA ASN A 167 1.80 -15.68 32.48
C ASN A 167 2.28 -17.01 33.09
N GLY A 168 2.90 -17.87 32.29
CA GLY A 168 3.52 -19.13 32.74
C GLY A 168 2.56 -20.19 33.30
N SER A 169 1.22 -19.99 33.18
CA SER A 169 0.23 -20.99 33.58
C SER A 169 0.21 -22.18 32.61
N ASP A 170 -0.29 -23.33 33.07
CA ASP A 170 -0.39 -24.50 32.19
C ASP A 170 -1.41 -24.31 31.06
N GLU A 171 -2.39 -23.41 31.24
CA GLU A 171 -3.35 -23.01 30.22
C GLU A 171 -2.75 -22.07 29.18
N ALA A 172 -1.64 -21.38 29.50
CA ALA A 172 -0.91 -20.48 28.60
C ALA A 172 0.15 -21.20 27.74
N LYS A 173 0.41 -22.47 28.01
CA LYS A 173 1.35 -23.32 27.24
C LYS A 173 0.63 -24.08 26.15
#